data_3df7f9342578f4de0c105f4384f8b139
#
_entry.id   3df7f9342578f4de0c105f4384f8b139
#
_cell.length_a   1.000
_cell.length_b   1.000
_cell.length_c   1.000
_cell.angle_alpha   90.00
_cell.angle_beta   90.00
_cell.angle_gamma   90.00
#
_symmetry.space_group_name_H-M   'P 1'
#
loop_
_entity.id
_entity.type
_entity.pdbx_description
1 polymer ?
#
loop_
_entity_poly.entity_id
_entity_poly.type
_entity_poly.pdbx_seq_one_letter_code
_entity_poly.pdbx_strand_id
1 'polypeptide(L)'
;MQNREQWGSKLGFILAASGSAVGIGNIWKFPYIAGENGGAAFTLVYLLCILVVGLTIVIAEFAIGRSTQLSPVGAFEKLAPSSNWKWVGFLGVASAFVILSFYGVVGGWILKYIFVSISGGFEALSSNPDVAKNLFVSFISSTWSPILFQIVFMALCVYVIVNGVKDGIENWSKIMMPIIIVLLFVLAIRGLTLPGGIDGLKFLFLPRFDELTASAIVLALGHSFFTLSLGMGTMITYGSYLNKKQNLLKSALWVIALDTAIALLAGTAIFTSVFAAGADPDGGPGLIFYILPSIFPQLAYGAIWGTLFFTLLFMAALTSAISILEVVTAYFIDQKGWSRNRATIQFGAIITIVGVFCSFSMGGGINIAEYFGSSFQHYLGETFFDVMDNLSSKYMLPFGGMMTAIFILVRWGVPSFLSEFGGENLDSEKNRLVVTILCFIAAGVAGFILLNELIETITGNAIIG
;
A
#
# COMPACT_ATOMS: atom_id res chain seq x y z
N MET A 1 0.34 -33.67 2.57
CA MET A 1 0.04 -32.23 2.45
C MET A 1 0.07 -31.65 3.85
N GLN A 2 0.97 -30.73 4.16
CA GLN A 2 0.91 -29.99 5.42
C GLN A 2 -0.44 -29.25 5.48
N ASN A 3 -1.14 -29.35 6.62
CA ASN A 3 -2.38 -28.57 6.80
C ASN A 3 -2.04 -27.07 6.65
N ARG A 4 -2.66 -26.42 5.66
CA ARG A 4 -2.52 -24.96 5.46
C ARG A 4 -2.92 -24.24 6.74
N GLU A 5 -2.10 -23.30 7.21
CA GLU A 5 -2.48 -22.39 8.29
C GLU A 5 -3.80 -21.70 7.96
N GLN A 6 -4.61 -21.38 8.95
CA GLN A 6 -5.91 -20.72 8.77
C GLN A 6 -6.07 -19.58 9.76
N TRP A 7 -6.86 -18.58 9.36
CA TRP A 7 -7.28 -17.51 10.26
C TRP A 7 -8.06 -18.09 11.45
N GLY A 8 -7.76 -17.61 12.64
CA GLY A 8 -8.46 -18.01 13.85
C GLY A 8 -9.89 -17.44 13.93
N SER A 9 -10.15 -16.33 13.25
CA SER A 9 -11.46 -15.67 13.27
C SER A 9 -11.74 -14.87 11.99
N LYS A 10 -13.04 -14.66 11.68
CA LYS A 10 -13.47 -13.79 10.58
C LYS A 10 -13.01 -12.35 10.79
N LEU A 11 -13.14 -11.83 12.02
CA LEU A 11 -12.70 -10.48 12.36
C LEU A 11 -11.19 -10.35 12.20
N GLY A 12 -10.42 -11.36 12.63
CA GLY A 12 -8.97 -11.37 12.46
C GLY A 12 -8.54 -11.29 11.00
N PHE A 13 -9.20 -12.05 10.12
CA PHE A 13 -8.98 -11.94 8.68
C PHE A 13 -9.29 -10.53 8.14
N ILE A 14 -10.46 -9.98 8.48
CA ILE A 14 -10.86 -8.64 8.00
C ILE A 14 -9.84 -7.59 8.48
N LEU A 15 -9.46 -7.61 9.76
CA LEU A 15 -8.47 -6.67 10.28
C LEU A 15 -7.08 -6.85 9.68
N ALA A 16 -6.64 -8.10 9.44
CA ALA A 16 -5.35 -8.36 8.79
C ALA A 16 -5.36 -7.92 7.32
N ALA A 17 -6.41 -8.24 6.55
CA ALA A 17 -6.52 -7.83 5.16
C ALA A 17 -6.71 -6.31 5.01
N SER A 18 -7.48 -5.69 5.91
CA SER A 18 -7.56 -4.22 5.98
C SER A 18 -6.23 -3.60 6.40
N GLY A 19 -5.50 -4.20 7.36
CA GLY A 19 -4.17 -3.72 7.76
C GLY A 19 -3.12 -3.90 6.67
N SER A 20 -3.32 -4.83 5.74
CA SER A 20 -2.51 -4.93 4.52
C SER A 20 -2.80 -3.79 3.55
N ALA A 21 -4.07 -3.45 3.35
CA ALA A 21 -4.49 -2.34 2.52
C ALA A 21 -4.13 -0.99 3.16
N VAL A 22 -4.44 -0.82 4.45
CA VAL A 22 -4.13 0.39 5.22
C VAL A 22 -2.63 0.48 5.52
N GLY A 23 -1.94 1.28 4.75
CA GLY A 23 -0.50 1.48 4.88
C GLY A 23 -0.09 2.93 4.69
N ILE A 24 1.16 3.11 4.28
CA ILE A 24 1.70 4.40 3.86
C ILE A 24 0.86 5.00 2.71
N GLY A 25 0.23 4.15 1.90
CA GLY A 25 -0.69 4.55 0.83
C GLY A 25 -1.81 5.48 1.31
N ASN A 26 -2.50 5.12 2.38
CA ASN A 26 -3.66 5.86 2.90
C ASN A 26 -3.27 7.11 3.71
N ILE A 27 -2.19 7.02 4.49
CA ILE A 27 -1.82 8.07 5.46
C ILE A 27 -0.81 9.04 4.89
N TRP A 28 -0.04 8.64 3.88
CA TRP A 28 0.95 9.47 3.23
C TRP A 28 0.59 9.77 1.77
N LYS A 29 0.51 8.70 0.93
CA LYS A 29 0.40 8.87 -0.53
C LYS A 29 -0.94 9.49 -0.93
N PHE A 30 -2.06 9.05 -0.36
CA PHE A 30 -3.38 9.62 -0.64
C PHE A 30 -3.47 11.12 -0.31
N PRO A 31 -3.09 11.60 0.90
CA PRO A 31 -3.19 13.03 1.21
C PRO A 31 -2.35 13.90 0.29
N TYR A 32 -1.08 13.55 0.01
CA TYR A 32 -0.30 14.43 -0.85
C TYR A 32 -0.80 14.45 -2.29
N ILE A 33 -1.21 13.29 -2.85
CA ILE A 33 -1.77 13.26 -4.22
C ILE A 33 -3.10 14.05 -4.26
N ALA A 34 -3.95 13.90 -3.25
CA ALA A 34 -5.18 14.68 -3.16
C ALA A 34 -4.89 16.18 -3.01
N GLY A 35 -3.84 16.55 -2.27
CA GLY A 35 -3.37 17.93 -2.11
C GLY A 35 -2.99 18.56 -3.44
N GLU A 36 -2.20 17.86 -4.25
CA GLU A 36 -1.72 18.30 -5.57
C GLU A 36 -2.81 18.30 -6.66
N ASN A 37 -3.92 17.56 -6.48
CA ASN A 37 -4.89 17.27 -7.53
C ASN A 37 -6.33 17.71 -7.18
N GLY A 38 -6.51 18.86 -6.51
CA GLY A 38 -7.82 19.47 -6.28
C GLY A 38 -8.67 18.83 -5.17
N GLY A 39 -8.04 18.13 -4.21
CA GLY A 39 -8.66 17.65 -2.97
C GLY A 39 -9.88 16.75 -3.19
N ALA A 40 -11.08 17.29 -2.98
CA ALA A 40 -12.33 16.54 -3.01
C ALA A 40 -12.68 15.96 -4.38
N ALA A 41 -12.36 16.64 -5.48
CA ALA A 41 -12.65 16.13 -6.82
C ALA A 41 -11.83 14.88 -7.13
N PHE A 42 -10.52 14.89 -6.80
CA PHE A 42 -9.65 13.73 -6.85
C PHE A 42 -10.18 12.60 -5.94
N THR A 43 -10.56 12.92 -4.70
CA THR A 43 -11.09 11.96 -3.72
C THR A 43 -12.30 11.22 -4.26
N LEU A 44 -13.25 11.89 -4.92
CA LEU A 44 -14.42 11.24 -5.53
C LEU A 44 -14.04 10.25 -6.64
N VAL A 45 -13.11 10.64 -7.53
CA VAL A 45 -12.60 9.75 -8.58
C VAL A 45 -11.91 8.54 -7.97
N TYR A 46 -11.06 8.74 -6.97
CA TYR A 46 -10.39 7.68 -6.23
C TYR A 46 -11.38 6.69 -5.60
N LEU A 47 -12.44 7.19 -4.95
CA LEU A 47 -13.49 6.35 -4.37
C LEU A 47 -14.21 5.51 -5.44
N LEU A 48 -14.49 6.09 -6.59
CA LEU A 48 -15.08 5.37 -7.72
C LEU A 48 -14.14 4.27 -8.24
N CYS A 49 -12.85 4.56 -8.37
CA CYS A 49 -11.84 3.59 -8.78
C CYS A 49 -11.75 2.40 -7.81
N ILE A 50 -11.76 2.67 -6.51
CA ILE A 50 -11.78 1.63 -5.47
C ILE A 50 -13.03 0.75 -5.58
N LEU A 51 -14.21 1.34 -5.77
CA LEU A 51 -15.45 0.57 -5.83
C LEU A 51 -15.57 -0.27 -7.11
N VAL A 52 -15.11 0.23 -8.25
CA VAL A 52 -15.29 -0.45 -9.54
C VAL A 52 -14.12 -1.39 -9.82
N VAL A 53 -12.90 -0.88 -9.76
CA VAL A 53 -11.70 -1.64 -10.12
C VAL A 53 -11.15 -2.39 -8.89
N GLY A 54 -10.95 -1.68 -7.80
CA GLY A 54 -10.38 -2.23 -6.57
C GLY A 54 -11.19 -3.39 -6.01
N LEU A 55 -12.50 -3.22 -5.81
CA LEU A 55 -13.37 -4.28 -5.29
C LEU A 55 -13.36 -5.52 -6.19
N THR A 56 -13.41 -5.34 -7.50
CA THR A 56 -13.39 -6.44 -8.46
C THR A 56 -12.13 -7.29 -8.30
N ILE A 57 -10.96 -6.65 -8.22
CA ILE A 57 -9.68 -7.36 -8.12
C ILE A 57 -9.47 -7.95 -6.73
N VAL A 58 -9.84 -7.24 -5.63
CA VAL A 58 -9.80 -7.80 -4.26
C VAL A 58 -10.57 -9.11 -4.17
N ILE A 59 -11.80 -9.11 -4.70
CA ILE A 59 -12.66 -10.31 -4.71
C ILE A 59 -12.03 -11.41 -5.56
N ALA A 60 -11.47 -11.06 -6.72
CA ALA A 60 -10.79 -11.98 -7.61
C ALA A 60 -9.61 -12.67 -6.91
N GLU A 61 -8.73 -11.89 -6.30
CA GLU A 61 -7.57 -12.40 -5.58
C GLU A 61 -7.96 -13.27 -4.37
N PHE A 62 -8.93 -12.84 -3.56
CA PHE A 62 -9.44 -13.66 -2.45
C PHE A 62 -10.01 -14.99 -2.95
N ALA A 63 -10.77 -14.99 -4.05
CA ALA A 63 -11.36 -16.20 -4.59
C ALA A 63 -10.27 -17.16 -5.12
N ILE A 64 -9.26 -16.67 -5.84
CA ILE A 64 -8.12 -17.46 -6.33
C ILE A 64 -7.38 -18.09 -5.14
N GLY A 65 -7.06 -17.31 -4.11
CA GLY A 65 -6.38 -17.81 -2.92
C GLY A 65 -7.20 -18.86 -2.18
N ARG A 66 -8.48 -18.58 -1.89
CA ARG A 66 -9.35 -19.49 -1.15
C ARG A 66 -9.64 -20.79 -1.89
N SER A 67 -9.84 -20.74 -3.20
CA SER A 67 -10.13 -21.94 -4.00
C SER A 67 -8.99 -22.92 -4.02
N THR A 68 -7.76 -22.41 -3.95
CA THR A 68 -6.54 -23.22 -4.11
C THR A 68 -5.86 -23.58 -2.79
N GLN A 69 -5.98 -22.71 -1.77
CA GLN A 69 -5.26 -22.81 -0.50
C GLN A 69 -3.74 -22.82 -0.69
N LEU A 70 -3.24 -22.02 -1.67
CA LEU A 70 -1.83 -21.93 -2.05
C LEU A 70 -1.39 -20.48 -2.20
N SER A 71 -0.08 -20.25 -2.14
CA SER A 71 0.57 -18.99 -2.51
C SER A 71 0.28 -18.62 -3.98
N PRO A 72 0.51 -17.36 -4.40
CA PRO A 72 0.12 -16.90 -5.73
C PRO A 72 0.58 -17.81 -6.87
N VAL A 73 1.85 -18.24 -6.87
CA VAL A 73 2.38 -19.12 -7.93
C VAL A 73 1.65 -20.45 -7.97
N GLY A 74 1.51 -21.11 -6.82
CA GLY A 74 0.80 -22.39 -6.71
C GLY A 74 -0.68 -22.27 -7.02
N ALA A 75 -1.29 -21.11 -6.72
CA ALA A 75 -2.69 -20.86 -7.02
C ALA A 75 -2.95 -20.83 -8.53
N PHE A 76 -2.20 -20.03 -9.28
CA PHE A 76 -2.34 -19.99 -10.74
C PHE A 76 -1.97 -21.32 -11.40
N GLU A 77 -0.92 -22.00 -10.91
CA GLU A 77 -0.50 -23.30 -11.45
C GLU A 77 -1.59 -24.37 -11.23
N LYS A 78 -2.25 -24.39 -10.06
CA LYS A 78 -3.32 -25.34 -9.75
C LYS A 78 -4.58 -25.10 -10.57
N LEU A 79 -4.97 -23.82 -10.78
CA LEU A 79 -6.17 -23.46 -11.56
C LEU A 79 -5.94 -23.55 -13.07
N ALA A 80 -4.70 -23.47 -13.53
CA ALA A 80 -4.33 -23.53 -14.94
C ALA A 80 -3.09 -24.41 -15.17
N PRO A 81 -3.19 -25.73 -14.95
CA PRO A 81 -2.04 -26.63 -15.10
C PRO A 81 -1.45 -26.57 -16.51
N SER A 82 -0.14 -26.78 -16.59
CA SER A 82 0.62 -26.80 -17.85
C SER A 82 0.52 -25.53 -18.70
N SER A 83 0.24 -24.39 -18.07
CA SER A 83 0.13 -23.08 -18.72
C SER A 83 1.15 -22.08 -18.17
N ASN A 84 1.31 -20.96 -18.87
CA ASN A 84 2.19 -19.87 -18.44
C ASN A 84 1.60 -18.98 -17.33
N TRP A 85 0.37 -19.22 -16.88
CA TRP A 85 -0.29 -18.40 -15.86
C TRP A 85 0.43 -18.38 -14.52
N LYS A 86 1.22 -19.39 -14.20
CA LYS A 86 2.08 -19.38 -13.01
C LYS A 86 3.00 -18.16 -12.93
N TRP A 87 3.38 -17.58 -14.10
CA TRP A 87 4.23 -16.40 -14.14
C TRP A 87 3.53 -15.13 -13.63
N VAL A 88 2.19 -15.06 -13.71
CA VAL A 88 1.41 -14.00 -13.04
C VAL A 88 1.55 -14.08 -11.54
N GLY A 89 1.47 -15.30 -10.98
CA GLY A 89 1.74 -15.51 -9.55
C GLY A 89 3.18 -15.16 -9.16
N PHE A 90 4.16 -15.52 -10.01
CA PHE A 90 5.56 -15.17 -9.78
C PHE A 90 5.80 -13.66 -9.84
N LEU A 91 5.15 -12.96 -10.79
CA LEU A 91 5.17 -11.49 -10.83
C LEU A 91 4.67 -10.89 -9.52
N GLY A 92 3.57 -11.42 -8.95
CA GLY A 92 3.07 -10.97 -7.65
C GLY A 92 4.12 -11.14 -6.53
N VAL A 93 4.78 -12.29 -6.46
CA VAL A 93 5.87 -12.53 -5.48
C VAL A 93 7.05 -11.59 -5.71
N ALA A 94 7.44 -11.36 -6.97
CA ALA A 94 8.50 -10.43 -7.33
C ALA A 94 8.12 -8.99 -6.98
N SER A 95 6.87 -8.57 -7.23
CA SER A 95 6.36 -7.25 -6.84
C SER A 95 6.44 -7.04 -5.34
N ALA A 96 6.02 -8.04 -4.54
CA ALA A 96 6.11 -7.99 -3.09
C ALA A 96 7.57 -7.84 -2.63
N PHE A 97 8.51 -8.56 -3.25
CA PHE A 97 9.94 -8.44 -2.96
C PHE A 97 10.48 -7.04 -3.27
N VAL A 98 10.18 -6.51 -4.45
CA VAL A 98 10.63 -5.17 -4.90
C VAL A 98 10.04 -4.08 -4.00
N ILE A 99 8.74 -4.12 -3.74
CA ILE A 99 8.07 -3.12 -2.89
C ILE A 99 8.67 -3.12 -1.49
N LEU A 100 8.81 -4.27 -0.86
CA LEU A 100 9.28 -4.31 0.53
C LEU A 100 10.73 -3.82 0.66
N SER A 101 11.55 -3.88 -0.39
CA SER A 101 12.93 -3.40 -0.36
C SER A 101 13.02 -1.89 -0.12
N PHE A 102 12.20 -1.06 -0.77
CA PHE A 102 12.16 0.38 -0.50
C PHE A 102 11.18 0.76 0.61
N TYR A 103 10.08 0.02 0.75
CA TYR A 103 9.08 0.25 1.80
C TYR A 103 9.69 0.10 3.21
N GLY A 104 10.61 -0.84 3.38
CA GLY A 104 11.37 -1.01 4.62
C GLY A 104 12.23 0.19 4.98
N VAL A 105 12.76 0.91 3.97
CA VAL A 105 13.51 2.16 4.17
C VAL A 105 12.60 3.25 4.71
N VAL A 106 11.43 3.44 4.08
CA VAL A 106 10.42 4.41 4.55
C VAL A 106 9.92 4.07 5.96
N GLY A 107 9.69 2.77 6.25
CA GLY A 107 9.37 2.31 7.60
C GLY A 107 10.44 2.68 8.62
N GLY A 108 11.70 2.62 8.23
CA GLY A 108 12.83 3.10 9.03
C GLY A 108 12.80 4.61 9.27
N TRP A 109 12.47 5.42 8.25
CA TRP A 109 12.32 6.87 8.41
C TRP A 109 11.22 7.23 9.40
N ILE A 110 10.08 6.55 9.32
CA ILE A 110 8.97 6.75 10.25
C ILE A 110 9.39 6.42 11.68
N LEU A 111 10.11 5.31 11.86
CA LEU A 111 10.63 4.92 13.18
C LEU A 111 11.60 5.97 13.75
N LYS A 112 12.50 6.53 12.91
CA LYS A 112 13.36 7.64 13.30
C LYS A 112 12.57 8.85 13.79
N TYR A 113 11.48 9.21 13.12
CA TYR A 113 10.67 10.36 13.47
C TYR A 113 9.89 10.19 14.78
N ILE A 114 9.56 8.96 15.18
CA ILE A 114 9.07 8.68 16.54
C ILE A 114 10.12 9.09 17.57
N PHE A 115 11.39 8.71 17.38
CA PHE A 115 12.47 9.08 18.29
C PHE A 115 12.73 10.59 18.29
N VAL A 116 12.70 11.24 17.13
CA VAL A 116 12.84 12.71 17.03
C VAL A 116 11.73 13.40 17.83
N SER A 117 10.48 12.94 17.72
CA SER A 117 9.35 13.52 18.44
C SER A 117 9.47 13.35 19.95
N ILE A 118 9.75 12.14 20.44
CA ILE A 118 9.89 11.84 21.87
C ILE A 118 11.06 12.60 22.51
N SER A 119 12.16 12.81 21.76
CA SER A 119 13.33 13.55 22.24
C SER A 119 13.17 15.08 22.23
N GLY A 120 11.99 15.60 21.88
CA GLY A 120 11.76 17.06 21.77
C GLY A 120 12.41 17.69 20.52
N GLY A 121 12.86 16.86 19.56
CA GLY A 121 13.52 17.34 18.36
C GLY A 121 12.63 18.20 17.45
N PHE A 122 11.32 18.08 17.53
CA PHE A 122 10.40 18.95 16.80
C PHE A 122 10.30 20.35 17.40
N GLU A 123 10.47 20.51 18.71
CA GLU A 123 10.51 21.85 19.34
C GLU A 123 11.68 22.68 18.84
N ALA A 124 12.81 22.01 18.50
CA ALA A 124 13.99 22.65 17.93
C ALA A 124 13.81 23.09 16.45
N LEU A 125 12.78 22.56 15.74
CA LEU A 125 12.56 22.88 14.33
C LEU A 125 12.05 24.29 14.10
N SER A 126 11.60 25.03 15.15
CA SER A 126 10.82 26.25 14.97
C SER A 126 9.76 26.08 13.85
N SER A 127 8.83 26.98 13.65
CA SER A 127 7.77 26.84 12.64
C SER A 127 8.26 27.01 11.18
N ASN A 128 9.53 26.65 10.89
CA ASN A 128 10.13 26.81 9.57
C ASN A 128 10.22 25.46 8.83
N PRO A 129 9.45 25.27 7.73
CA PRO A 129 9.50 24.05 6.92
C PRO A 129 10.88 23.73 6.34
N ASP A 130 11.71 24.75 6.05
CA ASP A 130 13.05 24.52 5.50
C ASP A 130 13.99 23.87 6.52
N VAL A 131 13.86 24.22 7.81
CA VAL A 131 14.62 23.57 8.88
C VAL A 131 14.20 22.10 9.01
N ALA A 132 12.89 21.82 8.94
CA ALA A 132 12.38 20.46 8.97
C ALA A 132 12.80 19.67 7.72
N LYS A 133 12.81 20.28 6.54
CA LYS A 133 13.34 19.69 5.30
C LYS A 133 14.81 19.37 5.41
N ASN A 134 15.62 20.28 5.94
CA ASN A 134 17.06 20.05 6.16
C ASN A 134 17.31 18.89 7.15
N LEU A 135 16.50 18.77 8.20
CA LEU A 135 16.57 17.62 9.12
C LEU A 135 16.29 16.31 8.37
N PHE A 136 15.25 16.27 7.56
CA PHE A 136 14.92 15.08 6.78
C PHE A 136 15.99 14.74 5.77
N VAL A 137 16.43 15.71 4.95
CA VAL A 137 17.46 15.51 3.92
C VAL A 137 18.77 15.05 4.56
N SER A 138 19.23 15.69 5.65
CA SER A 138 20.45 15.30 6.35
C SER A 138 20.37 13.89 6.93
N PHE A 139 19.18 13.47 7.38
CA PHE A 139 18.96 12.12 7.86
C PHE A 139 19.03 11.10 6.72
N ILE A 140 18.24 11.26 5.63
CA ILE A 140 18.21 10.30 4.53
C ILE A 140 19.53 10.23 3.76
N SER A 141 20.29 11.33 3.72
CA SER A 141 21.62 11.39 3.10
C SER A 141 22.73 10.83 3.99
N SER A 142 22.46 10.54 5.27
CA SER A 142 23.46 9.92 6.14
C SER A 142 23.63 8.44 5.82
N THR A 143 24.88 7.95 5.87
CA THR A 143 25.20 6.58 5.45
C THR A 143 24.58 5.51 6.34
N TRP A 144 24.65 5.65 7.67
CA TRP A 144 24.34 4.55 8.59
C TRP A 144 23.00 4.69 9.30
N SER A 145 22.56 5.92 9.55
CA SER A 145 21.36 6.15 10.36
C SER A 145 20.08 5.58 9.72
N PRO A 146 19.79 5.84 8.42
CA PRO A 146 18.60 5.27 7.78
C PRO A 146 18.63 3.74 7.75
N ILE A 147 19.83 3.15 7.52
CA ILE A 147 20.02 1.69 7.47
C ILE A 147 19.72 1.06 8.82
N LEU A 148 20.18 1.66 9.90
CA LEU A 148 19.93 1.14 11.25
C LEU A 148 18.40 1.05 11.53
N PHE A 149 17.69 2.14 11.26
CA PHE A 149 16.23 2.18 11.48
C PHE A 149 15.47 1.23 10.53
N GLN A 150 15.92 1.10 9.27
CA GLN A 150 15.39 0.11 8.33
C GLN A 150 15.56 -1.32 8.84
N ILE A 151 16.76 -1.68 9.34
CA ILE A 151 17.02 -3.01 9.90
C ILE A 151 16.10 -3.29 11.08
N VAL A 152 15.91 -2.32 11.99
CA VAL A 152 14.99 -2.49 13.13
C VAL A 152 13.56 -2.69 12.65
N PHE A 153 13.09 -1.90 11.68
CA PHE A 153 11.76 -2.05 11.10
C PHE A 153 11.56 -3.44 10.47
N MET A 154 12.52 -3.89 9.66
CA MET A 154 12.45 -5.21 9.01
C MET A 154 12.57 -6.37 10.01
N ALA A 155 13.36 -6.21 11.07
CA ALA A 155 13.43 -7.20 12.14
C ALA A 155 12.07 -7.39 12.86
N LEU A 156 11.32 -6.29 13.05
CA LEU A 156 9.95 -6.36 13.60
C LEU A 156 8.99 -7.10 12.64
N CYS A 157 9.07 -6.85 11.32
CA CYS A 157 8.30 -7.59 10.32
C CYS A 157 8.59 -9.09 10.39
N VAL A 158 9.87 -9.45 10.39
CA VAL A 158 10.34 -10.86 10.50
C VAL A 158 9.83 -11.49 11.79
N TYR A 159 9.95 -10.78 12.92
CA TYR A 159 9.49 -11.28 14.21
C TYR A 159 8.00 -11.64 14.20
N VAL A 160 7.15 -10.80 13.60
CA VAL A 160 5.71 -11.08 13.53
C VAL A 160 5.41 -12.31 12.66
N ILE A 161 6.05 -12.42 11.48
CA ILE A 161 5.75 -13.51 10.52
C ILE A 161 6.26 -14.86 10.98
N VAL A 162 7.40 -14.92 11.67
CA VAL A 162 7.93 -16.18 12.24
C VAL A 162 6.92 -16.83 13.20
N ASN A 163 6.08 -16.04 13.88
CA ASN A 163 5.03 -16.54 14.76
C ASN A 163 3.79 -17.07 14.02
N GLY A 164 3.77 -17.06 12.69
CA GLY A 164 2.69 -17.65 11.88
C GLY A 164 1.52 -16.72 11.61
N VAL A 165 0.49 -17.28 10.97
CA VAL A 165 -0.69 -16.51 10.54
C VAL A 165 -1.56 -16.10 11.71
N LYS A 166 -1.90 -17.07 12.59
CA LYS A 166 -2.83 -16.82 13.71
C LYS A 166 -2.17 -16.05 14.85
N ASP A 167 -1.03 -16.54 15.33
CA ASP A 167 -0.39 -16.00 16.53
C ASP A 167 0.50 -14.79 16.22
N GLY A 168 0.98 -14.67 14.98
CA GLY A 168 1.71 -13.53 14.46
C GLY A 168 0.76 -12.51 13.81
N ILE A 169 0.45 -12.70 12.52
CA ILE A 169 -0.22 -11.70 11.68
C ILE A 169 -1.58 -11.28 12.25
N GLU A 170 -2.45 -12.26 12.58
CA GLU A 170 -3.81 -11.98 13.06
C GLU A 170 -3.81 -11.25 14.41
N ASN A 171 -3.01 -11.72 15.37
CA ASN A 171 -2.98 -11.13 16.71
C ASN A 171 -2.44 -9.69 16.68
N TRP A 172 -1.36 -9.45 15.91
CA TRP A 172 -0.83 -8.09 15.74
C TRP A 172 -1.82 -7.16 15.05
N SER A 173 -2.50 -7.64 13.99
CA SER A 173 -3.53 -6.84 13.30
C SER A 173 -4.72 -6.51 14.20
N LYS A 174 -5.15 -7.43 15.06
CA LYS A 174 -6.23 -7.20 16.05
C LYS A 174 -5.88 -6.11 17.07
N ILE A 175 -4.60 -5.90 17.35
CA ILE A 175 -4.15 -4.84 18.26
C ILE A 175 -3.93 -3.54 17.50
N MET A 176 -3.16 -3.58 16.39
CA MET A 176 -2.74 -2.38 15.69
C MET A 176 -3.91 -1.66 15.00
N MET A 177 -4.81 -2.40 14.33
CA MET A 177 -5.90 -1.76 13.56
C MET A 177 -6.87 -0.92 14.42
N PRO A 178 -7.36 -1.39 15.57
CA PRO A 178 -8.17 -0.53 16.45
C PRO A 178 -7.40 0.69 16.96
N ILE A 179 -6.11 0.55 17.28
CA ILE A 179 -5.27 1.67 17.75
C ILE A 179 -5.11 2.70 16.63
N ILE A 180 -4.84 2.27 15.38
CA ILE A 180 -4.77 3.15 14.20
C ILE A 180 -6.05 3.98 14.08
N ILE A 181 -7.22 3.33 14.14
CA ILE A 181 -8.51 4.00 14.02
C ILE A 181 -8.70 5.04 15.15
N VAL A 182 -8.42 4.66 16.39
CA VAL A 182 -8.55 5.57 17.54
C VAL A 182 -7.60 6.77 17.40
N LEU A 183 -6.34 6.54 17.04
CA LEU A 183 -5.36 7.62 16.86
C LEU A 183 -5.78 8.57 15.72
N LEU A 184 -6.29 8.04 14.60
CA LEU A 184 -6.81 8.86 13.52
C LEU A 184 -7.98 9.74 13.98
N PHE A 185 -8.94 9.19 14.71
CA PHE A 185 -10.04 9.98 15.27
C PHE A 185 -9.54 11.08 16.21
N VAL A 186 -8.60 10.77 17.08
CA VAL A 186 -8.02 11.76 18.00
C VAL A 186 -7.33 12.89 17.22
N LEU A 187 -6.52 12.56 16.21
CA LEU A 187 -5.82 13.54 15.37
C LEU A 187 -6.79 14.37 14.51
N ALA A 188 -7.82 13.73 13.93
CA ALA A 188 -8.84 14.41 13.13
C ALA A 188 -9.65 15.40 14.00
N ILE A 189 -10.10 14.97 15.18
CA ILE A 189 -10.81 15.86 16.13
C ILE A 189 -9.89 17.02 16.54
N ARG A 190 -8.63 16.76 16.85
CA ARG A 190 -7.65 17.81 17.18
C ARG A 190 -7.51 18.83 16.06
N GLY A 191 -7.34 18.36 14.81
CA GLY A 191 -7.25 19.24 13.65
C GLY A 191 -8.50 20.10 13.45
N LEU A 192 -9.69 19.52 13.62
CA LEU A 192 -10.97 20.24 13.51
C LEU A 192 -11.16 21.30 14.61
N THR A 193 -10.55 21.13 15.78
CA THR A 193 -10.61 22.12 16.88
C THR A 193 -9.63 23.29 16.68
N LEU A 194 -8.75 23.25 15.70
CA LEU A 194 -7.82 24.33 15.39
C LEU A 194 -8.52 25.44 14.57
N PRO A 195 -8.19 26.72 14.80
CA PRO A 195 -8.64 27.81 13.94
C PRO A 195 -8.24 27.56 12.48
N GLY A 196 -9.16 27.66 11.53
CA GLY A 196 -8.90 27.36 10.12
C GLY A 196 -8.98 25.89 9.73
N GLY A 197 -9.04 24.93 10.68
CA GLY A 197 -9.09 23.51 10.39
C GLY A 197 -10.31 23.06 9.55
N ILE A 198 -11.45 23.76 9.68
CA ILE A 198 -12.65 23.47 8.89
C ILE A 198 -12.40 23.68 7.38
N ASP A 199 -11.50 24.54 6.99
CA ASP A 199 -11.20 24.79 5.57
C ASP A 199 -10.45 23.59 4.96
N GLY A 200 -9.61 22.90 5.74
CA GLY A 200 -9.03 21.61 5.36
C GLY A 200 -10.10 20.51 5.16
N LEU A 201 -11.14 20.50 5.98
CA LEU A 201 -12.26 19.58 5.79
C LEU A 201 -13.04 19.91 4.51
N LYS A 202 -13.29 21.19 4.23
CA LYS A 202 -13.93 21.63 2.98
C LYS A 202 -13.09 21.23 1.76
N PHE A 203 -11.78 21.41 1.83
CA PHE A 203 -10.85 21.02 0.77
C PHE A 203 -10.98 19.53 0.42
N LEU A 204 -11.11 18.66 1.43
CA LEU A 204 -11.22 17.21 1.22
C LEU A 204 -12.61 16.74 0.75
N PHE A 205 -13.70 17.46 1.09
CA PHE A 205 -15.07 16.99 0.87
C PHE A 205 -15.95 17.88 -0.03
N LEU A 206 -15.53 19.10 -0.35
CA LEU A 206 -16.26 19.95 -1.29
C LEU A 206 -15.56 19.97 -2.66
N PRO A 207 -16.08 19.22 -3.65
CA PRO A 207 -15.39 19.03 -4.92
C PRO A 207 -15.34 20.30 -5.77
N ARG A 208 -14.15 20.56 -6.33
CA ARG A 208 -13.87 21.60 -7.32
C ARG A 208 -13.45 20.90 -8.60
N PHE A 209 -14.41 20.62 -9.47
CA PHE A 209 -14.18 19.84 -10.68
C PHE A 209 -13.37 20.59 -11.75
N ASP A 210 -13.28 21.91 -11.66
CA ASP A 210 -12.44 22.78 -12.48
C ASP A 210 -10.93 22.56 -12.24
N GLU A 211 -10.56 22.00 -11.09
CA GLU A 211 -9.18 21.64 -10.75
C GLU A 211 -8.84 20.18 -11.09
N LEU A 212 -9.82 19.37 -11.49
CA LEU A 212 -9.60 17.96 -11.82
C LEU A 212 -9.00 17.83 -13.23
N THR A 213 -7.74 17.38 -13.28
CA THR A 213 -7.05 17.11 -14.54
C THR A 213 -7.25 15.67 -14.99
N ALA A 214 -6.98 15.38 -16.25
CA ALA A 214 -7.04 14.03 -16.77
C ALA A 214 -5.91 13.15 -16.16
N SER A 215 -4.75 13.74 -15.88
CA SER A 215 -3.66 13.04 -15.16
C SER A 215 -4.05 12.67 -13.73
N ALA A 216 -4.82 13.51 -13.03
CA ALA A 216 -5.35 13.19 -11.70
C ALA A 216 -6.22 11.92 -11.71
N ILE A 217 -6.98 11.67 -12.77
CA ILE A 217 -7.78 10.45 -12.94
C ILE A 217 -6.87 9.22 -13.07
N VAL A 218 -5.81 9.30 -13.88
CA VAL A 218 -4.83 8.21 -14.03
C VAL A 218 -4.11 7.92 -12.72
N LEU A 219 -3.73 8.98 -11.98
CA LEU A 219 -3.12 8.86 -10.66
C LEU A 219 -4.07 8.21 -9.64
N ALA A 220 -5.36 8.58 -9.63
CA ALA A 220 -6.36 7.96 -8.76
C ALA A 220 -6.53 6.46 -9.05
N LEU A 221 -6.53 6.09 -10.33
CA LEU A 221 -6.58 4.70 -10.78
C LEU A 221 -5.34 3.92 -10.31
N GLY A 222 -4.14 4.43 -10.58
CA GLY A 222 -2.88 3.81 -10.15
C GLY A 222 -2.79 3.69 -8.63
N HIS A 223 -3.18 4.74 -7.92
CA HIS A 223 -3.21 4.74 -6.46
C HIS A 223 -4.19 3.70 -5.87
N SER A 224 -5.31 3.42 -6.54
CA SER A 224 -6.26 2.40 -6.09
C SER A 224 -5.67 0.97 -6.06
N PHE A 225 -4.74 0.64 -6.97
CA PHE A 225 -3.98 -0.62 -6.93
C PHE A 225 -3.02 -0.68 -5.76
N PHE A 226 -2.31 0.40 -5.53
CA PHE A 226 -1.30 0.48 -4.47
C PHE A 226 -1.95 0.39 -3.08
N THR A 227 -2.99 1.19 -2.81
CA THR A 227 -3.63 1.26 -1.50
C THR A 227 -4.28 -0.06 -1.09
N LEU A 228 -4.90 -0.78 -2.03
CA LEU A 228 -5.55 -2.07 -1.76
C LEU A 228 -4.59 -3.27 -1.85
N SER A 229 -3.29 -3.04 -2.03
CA SER A 229 -2.26 -4.09 -2.15
C SER A 229 -2.57 -5.10 -3.26
N LEU A 230 -3.08 -4.64 -4.43
CA LEU A 230 -3.51 -5.48 -5.55
C LEU A 230 -2.36 -5.75 -6.54
N GLY A 231 -2.42 -6.88 -7.24
CA GLY A 231 -1.44 -7.26 -8.24
C GLY A 231 -0.13 -7.82 -7.69
N MET A 232 0.11 -7.72 -6.37
CA MET A 232 1.30 -8.26 -5.70
C MET A 232 1.06 -9.60 -4.99
N GLY A 233 -0.12 -10.20 -5.18
CA GLY A 233 -0.45 -11.51 -4.60
C GLY A 233 -0.75 -11.52 -3.11
N THR A 234 -0.84 -10.37 -2.45
CA THR A 234 -1.13 -10.28 -1.00
C THR A 234 -2.54 -10.78 -0.70
N MET A 235 -3.53 -10.34 -1.46
CA MET A 235 -4.91 -10.77 -1.26
C MET A 235 -5.12 -12.23 -1.67
N ILE A 236 -4.34 -12.76 -2.64
CA ILE A 236 -4.30 -14.20 -2.94
C ILE A 236 -3.74 -14.97 -1.74
N THR A 237 -2.62 -14.52 -1.18
CA THR A 237 -1.97 -15.16 -0.03
C THR A 237 -2.89 -15.19 1.18
N TYR A 238 -3.48 -14.05 1.55
CA TYR A 238 -4.42 -13.95 2.67
C TYR A 238 -5.72 -14.71 2.41
N GLY A 239 -6.21 -14.69 1.17
CA GLY A 239 -7.33 -15.50 0.71
C GLY A 239 -7.07 -16.99 0.87
N SER A 240 -5.81 -17.45 0.68
CA SER A 240 -5.45 -18.86 0.81
C SER A 240 -5.55 -19.41 2.24
N TYR A 241 -5.59 -18.56 3.25
CA TYR A 241 -5.81 -18.92 4.65
C TYR A 241 -7.29 -18.87 5.06
N LEU A 242 -8.20 -18.54 4.12
CA LEU A 242 -9.64 -18.47 4.38
C LEU A 242 -10.29 -19.83 4.38
N ASN A 243 -11.21 -20.03 5.33
CA ASN A 243 -12.10 -21.18 5.33
C ASN A 243 -13.22 -20.97 4.28
N LYS A 244 -13.64 -22.05 3.60
CA LYS A 244 -14.73 -22.02 2.60
C LYS A 244 -16.09 -21.53 3.13
N LYS A 245 -16.31 -21.55 4.45
CA LYS A 245 -17.53 -21.07 5.10
C LYS A 245 -17.65 -19.53 5.15
N GLN A 246 -16.56 -18.81 4.90
CA GLN A 246 -16.58 -17.35 5.00
C GLN A 246 -17.16 -16.70 3.72
N ASN A 247 -17.96 -15.66 3.90
CA ASN A 247 -18.54 -14.91 2.78
C ASN A 247 -17.50 -13.94 2.23
N LEU A 248 -16.97 -14.22 1.01
CA LEU A 248 -15.94 -13.40 0.37
C LEU A 248 -16.38 -11.98 0.10
N LEU A 249 -17.58 -11.81 -0.45
CA LEU A 249 -18.10 -10.49 -0.82
C LEU A 249 -18.20 -9.58 0.42
N LYS A 250 -18.81 -10.10 1.51
CA LYS A 250 -18.88 -9.33 2.77
C LYS A 250 -17.49 -8.99 3.31
N SER A 251 -16.54 -9.92 3.21
CA SER A 251 -15.19 -9.68 3.68
C SER A 251 -14.46 -8.61 2.85
N ALA A 252 -14.57 -8.68 1.52
CA ALA A 252 -14.01 -7.68 0.62
C ALA A 252 -14.62 -6.29 0.84
N LEU A 253 -15.93 -6.20 1.00
CA LEU A 253 -16.61 -4.93 1.30
C LEU A 253 -16.14 -4.31 2.63
N TRP A 254 -15.94 -5.13 3.68
CA TRP A 254 -15.40 -4.63 4.94
C TRP A 254 -13.95 -4.16 4.82
N VAL A 255 -13.10 -4.87 4.06
CA VAL A 255 -11.72 -4.46 3.80
C VAL A 255 -11.70 -3.10 3.11
N ILE A 256 -12.47 -2.93 2.04
CA ILE A 256 -12.55 -1.68 1.29
C ILE A 256 -13.16 -0.55 2.13
N ALA A 257 -14.22 -0.83 2.89
CA ALA A 257 -14.83 0.18 3.75
C ALA A 257 -13.86 0.69 4.82
N LEU A 258 -13.06 -0.19 5.43
CA LEU A 258 -12.05 0.19 6.42
C LEU A 258 -10.88 0.93 5.76
N ASP A 259 -10.39 0.47 4.61
CA ASP A 259 -9.34 1.15 3.85
C ASP A 259 -9.75 2.58 3.50
N THR A 260 -10.92 2.73 2.90
CA THR A 260 -11.48 4.03 2.51
C THR A 260 -11.73 4.95 3.71
N ALA A 261 -12.34 4.41 4.78
CA ALA A 261 -12.60 5.21 5.98
C ALA A 261 -11.30 5.73 6.61
N ILE A 262 -10.26 4.89 6.64
CA ILE A 262 -8.95 5.28 7.17
C ILE A 262 -8.27 6.30 6.27
N ALA A 263 -8.33 6.18 4.95
CA ALA A 263 -7.80 7.18 4.02
C ALA A 263 -8.47 8.55 4.22
N LEU A 264 -9.80 8.58 4.32
CA LEU A 264 -10.55 9.82 4.55
C LEU A 264 -10.30 10.43 5.93
N LEU A 265 -10.18 9.61 6.97
CA LEU A 265 -9.80 10.07 8.31
C LEU A 265 -8.37 10.62 8.33
N ALA A 266 -7.43 9.98 7.66
CA ALA A 266 -6.06 10.44 7.54
C ALA A 266 -5.99 11.79 6.78
N GLY A 267 -6.68 11.88 5.64
CA GLY A 267 -6.83 13.15 4.91
C GLY A 267 -7.45 14.24 5.80
N THR A 268 -8.50 13.91 6.57
CA THR A 268 -9.09 14.86 7.53
C THR A 268 -8.07 15.33 8.55
N ALA A 269 -7.35 14.42 9.22
CA ALA A 269 -6.36 14.77 10.23
C ALA A 269 -5.23 15.64 9.69
N ILE A 270 -4.77 15.34 8.47
CA ILE A 270 -3.65 16.04 7.82
C ILE A 270 -4.11 17.41 7.31
N PHE A 271 -5.15 17.48 6.47
CA PHE A 271 -5.56 18.75 5.88
C PHE A 271 -6.10 19.75 6.89
N THR A 272 -6.84 19.30 7.91
CA THR A 272 -7.27 20.20 8.99
C THR A 272 -6.08 20.82 9.72
N SER A 273 -5.00 20.08 9.93
CA SER A 273 -3.77 20.58 10.56
C SER A 273 -2.97 21.51 9.64
N VAL A 274 -2.86 21.16 8.34
CA VAL A 274 -2.14 21.93 7.33
C VAL A 274 -2.81 23.30 7.12
N PHE A 275 -4.14 23.32 6.90
CA PHE A 275 -4.89 24.57 6.72
C PHE A 275 -4.92 25.43 7.98
N ALA A 276 -5.03 24.83 9.16
CA ALA A 276 -4.94 25.56 10.43
C ALA A 276 -3.58 26.25 10.64
N ALA A 277 -2.51 25.70 10.10
CA ALA A 277 -1.18 26.31 10.14
C ALA A 277 -0.93 27.31 9.00
N GLY A 278 -1.87 27.49 8.08
CA GLY A 278 -1.69 28.31 6.87
C GLY A 278 -0.64 27.76 5.90
N ALA A 279 -0.38 26.44 5.97
CA ALA A 279 0.58 25.76 5.09
C ALA A 279 -0.10 25.32 3.79
N ASP A 280 0.69 25.12 2.75
CA ASP A 280 0.22 24.67 1.45
C ASP A 280 -0.06 23.14 1.49
N PRO A 281 -1.25 22.68 1.07
CA PRO A 281 -1.54 21.25 0.95
C PRO A 281 -0.78 20.56 -0.20
N ASP A 282 -0.25 21.35 -1.17
CA ASP A 282 0.59 20.89 -2.28
C ASP A 282 2.05 20.72 -1.84
N GLY A 283 2.26 19.83 -0.89
CA GLY A 283 3.59 19.57 -0.32
C GLY A 283 4.28 18.32 -0.85
N GLY A 284 3.66 17.62 -1.80
CA GLY A 284 4.19 16.39 -2.37
C GLY A 284 4.55 15.33 -1.33
N PRO A 285 5.50 14.45 -1.66
CA PRO A 285 5.98 13.41 -0.73
C PRO A 285 6.53 13.94 0.60
N GLY A 286 6.92 15.22 0.64
CA GLY A 286 7.43 15.86 1.84
C GLY A 286 6.38 16.26 2.87
N LEU A 287 5.10 16.19 2.53
CA LEU A 287 3.99 16.63 3.38
C LEU A 287 4.09 16.09 4.81
N ILE A 288 4.41 14.82 4.98
CA ILE A 288 4.49 14.20 6.32
C ILE A 288 5.88 14.26 6.96
N PHE A 289 6.96 14.46 6.20
CA PHE A 289 8.32 14.42 6.76
C PHE A 289 8.91 15.80 7.06
N TYR A 290 8.38 16.89 6.49
CA TYR A 290 8.83 18.23 6.82
C TYR A 290 7.71 19.26 7.02
N ILE A 291 6.57 19.19 6.28
CA ILE A 291 5.47 20.14 6.51
C ILE A 291 4.80 19.87 7.86
N LEU A 292 4.29 18.66 8.09
CA LEU A 292 3.67 18.31 9.38
C LEU A 292 4.63 18.47 10.58
N PRO A 293 5.90 18.02 10.54
CA PRO A 293 6.85 18.30 11.60
C PRO A 293 7.08 19.79 11.93
N SER A 294 6.97 20.69 10.95
CA SER A 294 7.04 22.14 11.19
C SER A 294 5.78 22.73 11.81
N ILE A 295 4.65 22.02 11.72
CA ILE A 295 3.37 22.42 12.33
C ILE A 295 3.31 22.03 13.81
N PHE A 296 3.84 20.86 14.20
CA PHE A 296 3.77 20.40 15.58
C PHE A 296 4.30 21.39 16.63
N PRO A 297 5.44 22.09 16.44
CA PRO A 297 5.91 23.11 17.38
C PRO A 297 4.94 24.25 17.63
N GLN A 298 4.02 24.52 16.69
CA GLN A 298 3.00 25.59 16.83
C GLN A 298 1.82 25.14 17.69
N LEU A 299 1.68 23.85 17.95
CA LEU A 299 0.59 23.28 18.73
C LEU A 299 0.98 23.16 20.21
N ALA A 300 0.04 23.45 21.12
CA ALA A 300 0.21 23.08 22.50
C ALA A 300 0.45 21.56 22.62
N TYR A 301 1.53 21.17 23.30
CA TYR A 301 1.98 19.77 23.40
C TYR A 301 2.37 19.13 22.05
N GLY A 302 3.02 19.87 21.15
CA GLY A 302 3.37 19.44 19.80
C GLY A 302 4.12 18.12 19.72
N ALA A 303 5.06 17.85 20.66
CA ALA A 303 5.77 16.59 20.75
C ALA A 303 4.82 15.37 20.95
N ILE A 304 3.73 15.55 21.70
CA ILE A 304 2.73 14.49 21.90
C ILE A 304 2.01 14.22 20.56
N TRP A 305 1.55 15.27 19.86
CA TRP A 305 0.86 15.12 18.58
C TRP A 305 1.74 14.50 17.51
N GLY A 306 3.00 14.92 17.42
CA GLY A 306 3.98 14.31 16.54
C GLY A 306 4.23 12.84 16.85
N THR A 307 4.40 12.49 18.14
CA THR A 307 4.58 11.09 18.57
C THR A 307 3.37 10.23 18.21
N LEU A 308 2.15 10.71 18.47
CA LEU A 308 0.92 9.98 18.11
C LEU A 308 0.81 9.78 16.60
N PHE A 309 1.11 10.82 15.80
CA PHE A 309 1.07 10.76 14.34
C PHE A 309 2.07 9.76 13.78
N PHE A 310 3.35 9.84 14.17
CA PHE A 310 4.36 8.92 13.64
C PHE A 310 4.20 7.50 14.20
N THR A 311 3.65 7.31 15.41
CA THR A 311 3.28 5.99 15.92
C THR A 311 2.14 5.37 15.11
N LEU A 312 1.12 6.14 14.80
CA LEU A 312 0.05 5.75 13.88
C LEU A 312 0.59 5.32 12.52
N LEU A 313 1.44 6.15 11.91
CA LEU A 313 2.04 5.89 10.61
C LEU A 313 2.94 4.65 10.63
N PHE A 314 3.69 4.46 11.72
CA PHE A 314 4.51 3.27 11.95
C PHE A 314 3.68 1.98 12.01
N MET A 315 2.57 1.99 12.75
CA MET A 315 1.68 0.84 12.85
C MET A 315 1.07 0.49 11.48
N ALA A 316 0.64 1.49 10.71
CA ALA A 316 0.11 1.29 9.37
C ALA A 316 1.18 0.77 8.39
N ALA A 317 2.39 1.30 8.46
CA ALA A 317 3.52 0.81 7.68
C ALA A 317 3.86 -0.64 8.03
N LEU A 318 3.86 -0.98 9.33
CA LEU A 318 4.21 -2.30 9.80
C LEU A 318 3.18 -3.37 9.39
N THR A 319 1.87 -3.07 9.48
CA THR A 319 0.81 -4.01 9.06
C THR A 319 0.89 -4.35 7.57
N SER A 320 1.16 -3.36 6.72
CA SER A 320 1.36 -3.58 5.28
C SER A 320 2.66 -4.35 5.00
N ALA A 321 3.78 -3.99 5.63
CA ALA A 321 5.06 -4.67 5.43
C ALA A 321 5.00 -6.15 5.81
N ILE A 322 4.30 -6.49 6.90
CA ILE A 322 4.04 -7.86 7.33
C ILE A 322 3.33 -8.64 6.22
N SER A 323 2.27 -8.08 5.63
CA SER A 323 1.52 -8.76 4.58
C SER A 323 2.33 -8.97 3.31
N ILE A 324 3.16 -8.01 2.94
CA ILE A 324 4.04 -8.09 1.76
C ILE A 324 5.12 -9.16 1.96
N LEU A 325 5.76 -9.21 3.14
CA LEU A 325 6.75 -10.25 3.43
C LEU A 325 6.13 -11.65 3.49
N GLU A 326 4.86 -11.77 3.94
CA GLU A 326 4.14 -13.05 3.96
C GLU A 326 3.93 -13.62 2.55
N VAL A 327 3.75 -12.81 1.51
CA VAL A 327 3.65 -13.28 0.11
C VAL A 327 4.90 -14.04 -0.30
N VAL A 328 6.08 -13.47 -0.02
CA VAL A 328 7.36 -14.09 -0.34
C VAL A 328 7.57 -15.34 0.51
N THR A 329 7.29 -15.26 1.82
CA THR A 329 7.41 -16.39 2.76
C THR A 329 6.53 -17.57 2.32
N ALA A 330 5.25 -17.32 2.02
CA ALA A 330 4.30 -18.33 1.59
C ALA A 330 4.72 -19.03 0.29
N TYR A 331 5.31 -18.29 -0.65
CA TYR A 331 5.84 -18.88 -1.88
C TYR A 331 6.92 -19.94 -1.58
N PHE A 332 7.90 -19.65 -0.72
CA PHE A 332 8.98 -20.60 -0.41
C PHE A 332 8.51 -21.76 0.43
N ILE A 333 7.50 -21.58 1.30
CA ILE A 333 6.86 -22.68 2.02
C ILE A 333 6.17 -23.61 1.03
N ASP A 334 5.32 -23.10 0.14
CA ASP A 334 4.48 -23.90 -0.74
C ASP A 334 5.25 -24.55 -1.89
N GLN A 335 6.15 -23.78 -2.54
CA GLN A 335 6.83 -24.22 -3.76
C GLN A 335 8.18 -24.89 -3.52
N LYS A 336 8.83 -24.60 -2.39
CA LYS A 336 10.16 -25.14 -2.07
C LYS A 336 10.17 -26.02 -0.83
N GLY A 337 9.04 -26.15 -0.12
CA GLY A 337 8.94 -26.96 1.10
C GLY A 337 9.79 -26.44 2.26
N TRP A 338 10.11 -25.13 2.28
CA TRP A 338 10.91 -24.57 3.37
C TRP A 338 10.08 -24.40 4.64
N SER A 339 10.72 -24.46 5.80
CA SER A 339 10.06 -24.05 7.04
C SER A 339 9.80 -22.56 7.03
N ARG A 340 8.73 -22.12 7.70
CA ARG A 340 8.36 -20.69 7.84
C ARG A 340 9.54 -19.85 8.34
N ASN A 341 10.20 -20.30 9.41
CA ASN A 341 11.34 -19.59 9.99
C ASN A 341 12.47 -19.38 8.96
N ARG A 342 12.81 -20.42 8.21
CA ARG A 342 13.85 -20.33 7.19
C ARG A 342 13.46 -19.36 6.08
N ALA A 343 12.26 -19.47 5.53
CA ALA A 343 11.78 -18.62 4.47
C ALA A 343 11.74 -17.14 4.91
N THR A 344 11.13 -16.87 6.07
CA THR A 344 10.96 -15.52 6.59
C THR A 344 12.30 -14.84 6.91
N ILE A 345 13.20 -15.53 7.62
CA ILE A 345 14.49 -14.94 8.02
C ILE A 345 15.37 -14.72 6.80
N GLN A 346 15.51 -15.70 5.90
CA GLN A 346 16.38 -15.56 4.74
C GLN A 346 15.89 -14.47 3.78
N PHE A 347 14.60 -14.47 3.44
CA PHE A 347 14.08 -13.46 2.53
C PHE A 347 13.90 -12.09 3.18
N GLY A 348 13.56 -12.04 4.45
CA GLY A 348 13.62 -10.80 5.22
C GLY A 348 15.02 -10.17 5.19
N ALA A 349 16.07 -10.97 5.38
CA ALA A 349 17.46 -10.49 5.29
C ALA A 349 17.83 -10.04 3.86
N ILE A 350 17.50 -10.83 2.82
CA ILE A 350 17.81 -10.49 1.43
C ILE A 350 17.11 -9.19 1.02
N ILE A 351 15.82 -9.05 1.33
CA ILE A 351 15.04 -7.84 1.06
C ILE A 351 15.64 -6.63 1.79
N THR A 352 16.05 -6.82 3.05
CA THR A 352 16.74 -5.76 3.81
C THR A 352 18.04 -5.33 3.15
N ILE A 353 18.85 -6.27 2.65
CA ILE A 353 20.09 -5.98 1.92
C ILE A 353 19.82 -5.18 0.65
N VAL A 354 18.80 -5.56 -0.14
CA VAL A 354 18.39 -4.77 -1.33
C VAL A 354 17.92 -3.38 -0.91
N GLY A 355 17.19 -3.26 0.19
CA GLY A 355 16.77 -1.98 0.74
C GLY A 355 17.94 -1.11 1.24
N VAL A 356 19.08 -1.70 1.64
CA VAL A 356 20.29 -0.93 1.94
C VAL A 356 20.79 -0.17 0.70
N PHE A 357 20.71 -0.77 -0.49
CA PHE A 357 21.05 -0.06 -1.73
C PHE A 357 20.03 1.05 -2.05
N CYS A 358 18.74 0.85 -1.76
CA CYS A 358 17.76 1.93 -1.84
C CYS A 358 18.11 3.08 -0.89
N SER A 359 18.49 2.78 0.36
CA SER A 359 18.90 3.78 1.34
C SER A 359 20.17 4.52 0.92
N PHE A 360 21.18 3.82 0.41
CA PHE A 360 22.42 4.44 -0.08
C PHE A 360 22.21 5.39 -1.25
N SER A 361 21.28 5.08 -2.14
CA SER A 361 20.98 5.90 -3.32
C SER A 361 20.37 7.25 -3.00
N MET A 362 19.86 7.45 -1.76
CA MET A 362 19.27 8.71 -1.29
C MET A 362 20.31 9.77 -0.85
N GLY A 363 21.55 9.63 -1.28
CA GLY A 363 22.63 10.58 -1.04
C GLY A 363 23.68 10.17 0.00
N GLY A 364 23.50 9.01 0.64
CA GLY A 364 24.43 8.50 1.67
C GLY A 364 25.55 7.60 1.16
N GLY A 365 25.65 7.31 -0.14
CA GLY A 365 26.59 6.33 -0.66
C GLY A 365 26.46 6.01 -2.14
N ILE A 366 26.35 4.74 -2.50
CA ILE A 366 26.33 4.26 -3.88
C ILE A 366 24.92 4.36 -4.46
N ASN A 367 24.78 5.10 -5.55
CA ASN A 367 23.55 5.11 -6.35
C ASN A 367 23.69 4.15 -7.55
N ILE A 368 23.10 2.96 -7.43
CA ILE A 368 23.15 1.93 -8.49
C ILE A 368 22.50 2.43 -9.79
N ALA A 369 21.47 3.29 -9.72
CA ALA A 369 20.79 3.80 -10.91
C ALA A 369 21.71 4.55 -11.86
N GLU A 370 22.76 5.18 -11.35
CA GLU A 370 23.76 5.90 -12.16
C GLU A 370 24.53 4.97 -13.14
N TYR A 371 24.66 3.70 -12.79
CA TYR A 371 25.35 2.71 -13.64
C TYR A 371 24.50 2.21 -14.83
N PHE A 372 23.20 2.45 -14.82
CA PHE A 372 22.30 2.06 -15.91
C PHE A 372 22.16 3.11 -17.02
N GLY A 373 22.77 4.30 -16.83
CA GLY A 373 22.78 5.38 -17.81
C GLY A 373 21.58 6.32 -17.73
N SER A 374 21.72 7.48 -18.39
CA SER A 374 20.77 8.59 -18.29
C SER A 374 19.36 8.26 -18.81
N SER A 375 19.25 7.41 -19.81
CA SER A 375 17.93 6.97 -20.32
C SER A 375 17.17 6.17 -19.28
N PHE A 376 17.83 5.28 -18.56
CA PHE A 376 17.20 4.49 -17.50
C PHE A 376 16.76 5.38 -16.33
N GLN A 377 17.62 6.32 -15.92
CA GLN A 377 17.28 7.28 -14.86
C GLN A 377 16.10 8.17 -15.24
N HIS A 378 16.06 8.63 -16.48
CA HIS A 378 14.96 9.46 -16.98
C HIS A 378 13.60 8.76 -16.84
N TYR A 379 13.54 7.45 -17.09
CA TYR A 379 12.27 6.70 -17.14
C TYR A 379 11.86 6.08 -15.80
N LEU A 380 12.82 5.60 -15.01
CA LEU A 380 12.54 4.87 -13.78
C LEU A 380 12.90 5.64 -12.51
N GLY A 381 13.55 6.82 -12.62
CA GLY A 381 13.92 7.67 -11.50
C GLY A 381 15.42 7.84 -11.30
N GLU A 382 15.78 8.91 -10.60
CA GLU A 382 17.16 9.34 -10.41
C GLU A 382 17.93 8.47 -9.40
N THR A 383 17.22 7.86 -8.46
CA THR A 383 17.78 7.01 -7.41
C THR A 383 17.36 5.56 -7.56
N PHE A 384 18.12 4.64 -6.99
CA PHE A 384 17.70 3.23 -6.97
C PHE A 384 16.41 3.02 -6.18
N PHE A 385 16.13 3.86 -5.19
CA PHE A 385 14.86 3.90 -4.49
C PHE A 385 13.70 4.21 -5.45
N ASP A 386 13.84 5.26 -6.26
CA ASP A 386 12.82 5.66 -7.24
C ASP A 386 12.58 4.56 -8.28
N VAL A 387 13.66 3.90 -8.73
CA VAL A 387 13.56 2.76 -9.65
C VAL A 387 12.68 1.65 -9.08
N MET A 388 12.89 1.28 -7.81
CA MET A 388 12.11 0.23 -7.16
C MET A 388 10.64 0.63 -6.97
N ASP A 389 10.37 1.88 -6.56
CA ASP A 389 9.00 2.39 -6.43
C ASP A 389 8.32 2.48 -7.79
N ASN A 390 8.91 3.14 -8.77
CA ASN A 390 8.30 3.32 -10.10
C ASN A 390 8.07 1.99 -10.82
N LEU A 391 9.07 1.08 -10.80
CA LEU A 391 8.92 -0.25 -11.42
C LEU A 391 7.74 -1.01 -10.82
N SER A 392 7.60 -0.99 -9.50
CA SER A 392 6.52 -1.72 -8.85
C SER A 392 5.17 -1.01 -9.00
N SER A 393 5.06 0.27 -8.67
CA SER A 393 3.79 0.99 -8.58
C SER A 393 3.22 1.33 -9.95
N LYS A 394 4.05 1.70 -10.94
CA LYS A 394 3.61 2.09 -12.28
C LYS A 394 3.40 0.90 -13.22
N TYR A 395 4.18 -0.19 -13.07
CA TYR A 395 4.16 -1.30 -14.02
C TYR A 395 3.71 -2.63 -13.41
N MET A 396 4.38 -3.11 -12.34
CA MET A 396 4.15 -4.47 -11.86
C MET A 396 2.77 -4.64 -11.23
N LEU A 397 2.29 -3.71 -10.41
CA LEU A 397 0.99 -3.80 -9.77
C LEU A 397 -0.18 -3.70 -10.78
N PRO A 398 -0.25 -2.70 -11.67
CA PRO A 398 -1.31 -2.65 -12.66
C PRO A 398 -1.29 -3.86 -13.60
N PHE A 399 -0.11 -4.35 -14.01
CA PHE A 399 -0.01 -5.54 -14.85
C PHE A 399 -0.49 -6.79 -14.11
N GLY A 400 -0.12 -6.98 -12.85
CA GLY A 400 -0.59 -8.09 -12.02
C GLY A 400 -2.11 -8.10 -11.85
N GLY A 401 -2.71 -6.94 -11.54
CA GLY A 401 -4.15 -6.79 -11.44
C GLY A 401 -4.89 -7.00 -12.76
N MET A 402 -4.38 -6.46 -13.86
CA MET A 402 -4.90 -6.69 -15.20
C MET A 402 -4.92 -8.19 -15.54
N MET A 403 -3.79 -8.87 -15.34
CA MET A 403 -3.68 -10.30 -15.63
C MET A 403 -4.57 -11.15 -14.72
N THR A 404 -4.81 -10.73 -13.46
CA THR A 404 -5.76 -11.39 -12.57
C THR A 404 -7.20 -11.31 -13.09
N ALA A 405 -7.63 -10.14 -13.58
CA ALA A 405 -8.95 -9.97 -14.17
C ALA A 405 -9.09 -10.77 -15.49
N ILE A 406 -8.09 -10.73 -16.36
CA ILE A 406 -8.04 -11.52 -17.60
C ILE A 406 -8.07 -13.03 -17.31
N PHE A 407 -7.38 -13.47 -16.25
CA PHE A 407 -7.36 -14.88 -15.84
C PHE A 407 -8.76 -15.42 -15.57
N ILE A 408 -9.61 -14.64 -14.86
CA ILE A 408 -11.00 -15.02 -14.61
C ILE A 408 -11.79 -15.12 -15.92
N LEU A 409 -11.61 -14.16 -16.82
CA LEU A 409 -12.35 -14.11 -18.08
C LEU A 409 -11.98 -15.24 -19.05
N VAL A 410 -10.69 -15.54 -19.15
CA VAL A 410 -10.16 -16.39 -20.27
C VAL A 410 -9.84 -17.80 -19.82
N ARG A 411 -9.42 -18.01 -18.56
CA ARG A 411 -8.86 -19.31 -18.16
C ARG A 411 -9.64 -20.01 -17.04
N TRP A 412 -9.89 -19.33 -15.92
CA TRP A 412 -10.60 -19.94 -14.80
C TRP A 412 -12.10 -20.06 -15.10
N GLY A 413 -12.65 -19.06 -15.77
CA GLY A 413 -14.05 -18.98 -16.16
C GLY A 413 -14.94 -18.35 -15.07
N VAL A 414 -15.81 -17.44 -15.50
CA VAL A 414 -16.76 -16.72 -14.62
C VAL A 414 -17.66 -17.66 -13.83
N PRO A 415 -18.17 -18.79 -14.37
CA PRO A 415 -18.95 -19.75 -13.58
C PRO A 415 -18.15 -20.35 -12.42
N SER A 416 -16.89 -20.77 -12.66
CA SER A 416 -16.02 -21.32 -11.62
C SER A 416 -15.70 -20.28 -10.54
N PHE A 417 -15.48 -19.03 -10.94
CA PHE A 417 -15.30 -17.90 -10.02
C PHE A 417 -16.56 -17.68 -9.16
N LEU A 418 -17.75 -17.65 -9.76
CA LEU A 418 -19.01 -17.46 -9.03
C LEU A 418 -19.31 -18.60 -8.06
N SER A 419 -18.92 -19.83 -8.36
CA SER A 419 -19.10 -20.98 -7.47
C SER A 419 -18.39 -20.81 -6.12
N GLU A 420 -17.31 -20.00 -6.06
CA GLU A 420 -16.60 -19.69 -4.81
C GLU A 420 -17.44 -18.85 -3.82
N PHE A 421 -18.50 -18.19 -4.24
CA PHE A 421 -19.31 -17.36 -3.34
C PHE A 421 -20.37 -18.14 -2.54
N GLY A 422 -20.64 -19.39 -2.92
CA GLY A 422 -21.53 -20.28 -2.19
C GLY A 422 -23.00 -19.83 -2.20
N GLY A 423 -23.74 -20.26 -3.19
CA GLY A 423 -25.18 -20.04 -3.29
C GLY A 423 -25.72 -20.62 -4.59
N GLU A 424 -26.76 -21.46 -4.52
CA GLU A 424 -27.34 -22.12 -5.68
C GLU A 424 -27.88 -21.14 -6.74
N ASN A 425 -28.11 -19.87 -6.38
CA ASN A 425 -28.67 -18.84 -7.27
C ASN A 425 -27.63 -17.81 -7.77
N LEU A 426 -26.35 -17.92 -7.41
CA LEU A 426 -25.35 -16.91 -7.80
C LEU A 426 -24.82 -17.12 -9.23
N ASP A 427 -24.96 -18.32 -9.80
CA ASP A 427 -24.56 -18.61 -11.18
C ASP A 427 -25.71 -18.32 -12.18
N SER A 428 -26.37 -17.18 -12.02
CA SER A 428 -27.35 -16.68 -12.98
C SER A 428 -26.68 -15.98 -14.15
N GLU A 429 -27.34 -15.99 -15.30
CA GLU A 429 -26.85 -15.28 -16.51
C GLU A 429 -26.58 -13.79 -16.22
N LYS A 430 -27.43 -13.14 -15.43
CA LYS A 430 -27.27 -11.76 -14.99
C LYS A 430 -25.97 -11.56 -14.18
N ASN A 431 -25.68 -12.44 -13.23
CA ASN A 431 -24.46 -12.34 -12.41
C ASN A 431 -23.19 -12.62 -13.22
N ARG A 432 -23.26 -13.60 -14.15
CA ARG A 432 -22.16 -13.85 -15.11
C ARG A 432 -21.88 -12.60 -15.94
N LEU A 433 -22.91 -11.94 -16.46
CA LEU A 433 -22.75 -10.72 -17.25
C LEU A 433 -22.13 -9.60 -16.43
N VAL A 434 -22.61 -9.37 -15.19
CA VAL A 434 -22.07 -8.33 -14.29
C VAL A 434 -20.60 -8.59 -14.00
N VAL A 435 -20.21 -9.80 -13.61
CA VAL A 435 -18.80 -10.13 -13.33
C VAL A 435 -17.95 -9.98 -14.59
N THR A 436 -18.44 -10.42 -15.75
CA THR A 436 -17.72 -10.25 -17.02
C THR A 436 -17.46 -8.78 -17.31
N ILE A 437 -18.46 -7.91 -17.20
CA ILE A 437 -18.33 -6.47 -17.41
C ILE A 437 -17.32 -5.87 -16.42
N LEU A 438 -17.43 -6.18 -15.13
CA LEU A 438 -16.53 -5.66 -14.11
C LEU A 438 -15.07 -6.10 -14.32
N CYS A 439 -14.83 -7.36 -14.67
CA CYS A 439 -13.51 -7.84 -15.00
C CYS A 439 -12.95 -7.20 -16.28
N PHE A 440 -13.80 -6.97 -17.30
CA PHE A 440 -13.42 -6.24 -18.51
C PHE A 440 -13.03 -4.79 -18.22
N ILE A 441 -13.81 -4.09 -17.40
CA ILE A 441 -13.52 -2.73 -16.95
C ILE A 441 -12.19 -2.72 -16.18
N ALA A 442 -12.02 -3.61 -15.21
CA ALA A 442 -10.81 -3.67 -14.40
C ALA A 442 -9.56 -3.96 -15.24
N ALA A 443 -9.64 -4.91 -16.18
CA ALA A 443 -8.55 -5.23 -17.10
C ALA A 443 -8.25 -4.07 -18.07
N GLY A 444 -9.29 -3.45 -18.62
CA GLY A 444 -9.15 -2.33 -19.56
C GLY A 444 -8.54 -1.10 -18.89
N VAL A 445 -8.99 -0.76 -17.70
CA VAL A 445 -8.47 0.34 -16.89
C VAL A 445 -7.00 0.12 -16.51
N ALA A 446 -6.66 -1.06 -16.00
CA ALA A 446 -5.28 -1.39 -15.66
C ALA A 446 -4.37 -1.42 -16.90
N GLY A 447 -4.88 -1.93 -18.03
CA GLY A 447 -4.18 -1.90 -19.31
C GLY A 447 -3.97 -0.48 -19.84
N PHE A 448 -4.92 0.40 -19.63
CA PHE A 448 -4.80 1.81 -20.01
C PHE A 448 -3.72 2.53 -19.19
N ILE A 449 -3.68 2.31 -17.86
CA ILE A 449 -2.60 2.85 -17.00
C ILE A 449 -1.25 2.40 -17.53
N LEU A 450 -1.07 1.10 -17.77
CA LEU A 450 0.18 0.56 -18.28
C LEU A 450 0.56 1.17 -19.62
N LEU A 451 -0.39 1.34 -20.52
CA LEU A 451 -0.14 1.93 -21.84
C LEU A 451 0.27 3.39 -21.71
N ASN A 452 -0.40 4.16 -20.85
CA ASN A 452 -0.07 5.55 -20.58
C ASN A 452 1.36 5.70 -20.05
N GLU A 453 1.72 4.90 -19.03
CA GLU A 453 3.08 4.90 -18.46
C GLU A 453 4.15 4.45 -19.47
N LEU A 454 3.85 3.44 -20.30
CA LEU A 454 4.78 2.98 -21.34
C LEU A 454 4.99 4.03 -22.43
N ILE A 455 3.94 4.71 -22.86
CA ILE A 455 4.06 5.75 -23.89
C ILE A 455 4.81 6.94 -23.33
N GLU A 456 4.51 7.38 -22.11
CA GLU A 456 5.26 8.44 -21.42
C GLU A 456 6.74 8.07 -21.33
N THR A 457 7.05 6.83 -20.94
CA THR A 457 8.41 6.31 -20.87
C THR A 457 9.14 6.35 -22.20
N ILE A 458 8.47 6.03 -23.31
CA ILE A 458 9.11 5.94 -24.65
C ILE A 458 9.18 7.30 -25.34
N THR A 459 8.16 8.14 -25.18
CA THR A 459 8.00 9.37 -25.96
C THR A 459 8.28 10.65 -25.17
N GLY A 460 8.38 10.56 -23.84
CA GLY A 460 8.44 11.71 -22.94
C GLY A 460 7.09 12.44 -22.77
N ASN A 461 6.00 11.92 -23.36
CA ASN A 461 4.67 12.52 -23.30
C ASN A 461 3.67 11.42 -22.95
N ALA A 462 2.90 11.62 -21.88
CA ALA A 462 1.77 10.75 -21.56
C ALA A 462 0.65 10.87 -22.62
N ILE A 463 -0.20 9.83 -22.76
CA ILE A 463 -1.42 9.92 -23.57
C ILE A 463 -2.36 10.94 -22.94
N ILE A 464 -2.40 10.90 -21.61
CA ILE A 464 -3.15 11.82 -20.76
C ILE A 464 -2.17 12.34 -19.71
N GLY A 465 -1.78 13.59 -19.87
CA GLY A 465 -0.85 14.29 -18.99
C GLY A 465 -1.33 15.71 -18.70
#